data_5f02702d54d4ad338d1ffcc9ef74ec04
#
_entry.id   5f02702d54d4ad338d1ffcc9ef74ec04
#
_cell.length_a   1.000
_cell.length_b   1.000
_cell.length_c   1.000
_cell.angle_alpha   90.00
_cell.angle_beta   90.00
_cell.angle_gamma   90.00
#
_symmetry.space_group_name_H-M   'P 1'
#
loop_
_entity.id
_entity.type
_entity.pdbx_description
1 polymer ?
#
loop_
_entity_poly.entity_id
_entity_poly.type
_entity_poly.pdbx_seq_one_letter_code
_entity_poly.pdbx_strand_id
1 'polypeptide(L)'
;MGVVSPILGQESLPALIKKVEPSIVVILIYGREGKILGQGSGFFINKEGDVITNYHVLQEASRATIRTRDGKEYPIKRVLAEDKEGDLIRVSIDVSKEGVKPLPIANKLPDVGERVIVIGTPLGFDQTVSDGIVSAVREIPGFGKIIQLTAPISPGSSGSPVINMKGEVIGIATFFVVAGQNLNFAIPGERLTKLIIRQGESLSERQEGRMKDWLASAEGLYTVGLRFLWAEDYEKALPYFIEAAKRNPDHGQAYFQIGYCLTRLGKYQEAIESYEQAIRIQPNDAEIYNNLCFVYGKAGRFDEAIESCGHAIRLKPDLAEVHNNLGWTYQVIGRYQEAIQSCKEAIRLKPD
;
A
#
# COMPACT_ATOMS: atom_id res chain seq x y z
N MET A 1 46.13 1.97 40.59
CA MET A 1 45.67 2.50 39.31
C MET A 1 45.99 1.49 38.24
N GLY A 2 45.07 0.64 37.88
CA GLY A 2 45.23 -0.34 36.81
C GLY A 2 45.06 0.32 35.46
N VAL A 3 46.12 0.45 34.70
CA VAL A 3 46.07 0.86 33.28
C VAL A 3 45.47 -0.32 32.53
N VAL A 4 44.20 -0.21 32.11
CA VAL A 4 43.58 -1.13 31.17
C VAL A 4 44.27 -0.89 29.83
N SER A 5 45.16 -1.79 29.44
CA SER A 5 45.75 -1.79 28.10
C SER A 5 44.64 -1.88 27.06
N PRO A 6 44.64 -1.04 26.01
CA PRO A 6 43.70 -1.22 24.92
C PRO A 6 43.98 -2.54 24.23
N ILE A 7 42.94 -3.33 24.02
CA ILE A 7 42.99 -4.55 23.19
C ILE A 7 43.51 -4.13 21.82
N LEU A 8 44.75 -4.53 21.52
CA LEU A 8 45.40 -4.29 20.24
C LEU A 8 44.57 -4.93 19.13
N GLY A 9 43.90 -4.11 18.27
CA GLY A 9 43.31 -4.57 17.03
C GLY A 9 41.91 -4.08 16.69
N GLN A 10 41.18 -3.43 17.58
CA GLN A 10 39.87 -2.86 17.23
C GLN A 10 39.98 -1.42 16.76
N GLU A 11 39.56 -1.15 15.52
CA GLU A 11 39.44 0.19 14.96
C GLU A 11 38.58 1.08 15.87
N SER A 12 39.00 2.30 16.17
CA SER A 12 38.18 3.18 17.02
C SER A 12 36.87 3.55 16.30
N LEU A 13 35.79 3.76 17.04
CA LEU A 13 34.51 4.12 16.48
C LEU A 13 34.57 5.33 15.52
N PRO A 14 35.28 6.44 15.85
CA PRO A 14 35.44 7.55 14.90
C PRO A 14 36.21 7.16 13.62
N ALA A 15 37.17 6.27 13.69
CA ALA A 15 37.89 5.79 12.51
C ALA A 15 37.00 4.91 11.62
N LEU A 16 36.23 4.02 12.23
CA LEU A 16 35.26 3.21 11.52
C LEU A 16 34.20 4.07 10.80
N ILE A 17 33.62 5.07 11.49
CA ILE A 17 32.64 5.99 10.89
C ILE A 17 33.24 6.66 9.66
N LYS A 18 34.45 7.24 9.79
CA LYS A 18 35.16 7.92 8.70
C LYS A 18 35.41 7.03 7.47
N LYS A 19 35.58 5.74 7.70
CA LYS A 19 35.83 4.73 6.67
C LYS A 19 34.55 4.38 5.91
N VAL A 20 33.42 4.19 6.63
CA VAL A 20 32.16 3.69 6.05
C VAL A 20 31.26 4.81 5.55
N GLU A 21 31.35 6.01 6.11
CA GLU A 21 30.51 7.17 5.80
C GLU A 21 30.46 7.52 4.30
N PRO A 22 31.54 7.42 3.49
CA PRO A 22 31.48 7.71 2.06
C PRO A 22 30.63 6.73 1.26
N SER A 23 30.23 5.60 1.87
CA SER A 23 29.41 4.58 1.24
C SER A 23 27.91 4.83 1.42
N ILE A 24 27.54 5.74 2.34
CA ILE A 24 26.17 6.05 2.71
C ILE A 24 25.63 7.15 1.80
N VAL A 25 24.40 7.00 1.36
CA VAL A 25 23.75 7.92 0.43
C VAL A 25 22.36 8.32 0.93
N VAL A 26 21.92 9.51 0.50
CA VAL A 26 20.56 10.00 0.68
C VAL A 26 19.76 9.68 -0.58
N ILE A 27 18.54 9.18 -0.41
CA ILE A 27 17.60 8.97 -1.50
C ILE A 27 16.55 10.06 -1.43
N LEU A 28 16.45 10.87 -2.47
CA LEU A 28 15.45 11.94 -2.60
C LEU A 28 14.37 11.49 -3.56
N ILE A 29 13.12 11.54 -3.11
CA ILE A 29 11.93 11.10 -3.86
C ILE A 29 11.20 12.34 -4.34
N TYR A 30 10.89 12.38 -5.64
CA TYR A 30 10.23 13.51 -6.27
C TYR A 30 8.82 13.14 -6.74
N GLY A 31 7.89 14.08 -6.55
CA GLY A 31 6.57 14.03 -7.15
C GLY A 31 6.57 14.46 -8.61
N ARG A 32 5.40 14.39 -9.24
CA ARG A 32 5.20 14.78 -10.64
C ARG A 32 5.55 16.25 -10.92
N GLU A 33 5.39 17.12 -9.93
CA GLU A 33 5.70 18.56 -10.01
C GLU A 33 7.18 18.88 -9.72
N GLY A 34 8.03 17.87 -9.52
CA GLY A 34 9.46 18.07 -9.21
C GLY A 34 9.73 18.47 -7.75
N LYS A 35 8.73 18.51 -6.88
CA LYS A 35 8.90 18.75 -5.45
C LYS A 35 9.37 17.46 -4.75
N ILE A 36 10.23 17.60 -3.75
CA ILE A 36 10.63 16.48 -2.89
C ILE A 36 9.43 16.07 -2.04
N LEU A 37 9.01 14.81 -2.18
CA LEU A 37 7.94 14.19 -1.41
C LEU A 37 8.44 13.50 -0.15
N GLY A 38 9.67 13.05 -0.17
CA GLY A 38 10.26 12.31 0.93
C GLY A 38 11.73 12.00 0.69
N GLN A 39 12.33 11.41 1.71
CA GLN A 39 13.71 10.94 1.64
C GLN A 39 13.88 9.64 2.39
N GLY A 40 14.94 8.92 2.06
CA GLY A 40 15.40 7.73 2.72
C GLY A 40 16.93 7.67 2.69
N SER A 41 17.46 6.61 3.26
CA SER A 41 18.88 6.30 3.26
C SER A 41 19.16 5.08 2.39
N GLY A 42 20.41 4.93 1.98
CA GLY A 42 20.90 3.77 1.27
C GLY A 42 22.42 3.67 1.36
N PHE A 43 22.97 2.65 0.76
CA PHE A 43 24.43 2.46 0.73
C PHE A 43 24.87 1.68 -0.51
N PHE A 44 26.11 1.95 -0.95
CA PHE A 44 26.74 1.23 -2.05
C PHE A 44 27.15 -0.18 -1.65
N ILE A 45 26.84 -1.17 -2.51
CA ILE A 45 27.19 -2.59 -2.29
C ILE A 45 28.25 -3.12 -3.27
N ASN A 46 28.50 -2.42 -4.37
CA ASN A 46 29.52 -2.77 -5.34
C ASN A 46 30.15 -1.51 -5.96
N LYS A 47 31.22 -1.69 -6.75
CA LYS A 47 31.92 -0.59 -7.45
C LYS A 47 31.19 -0.11 -8.71
N GLU A 48 30.17 -0.81 -9.14
CA GLU A 48 29.32 -0.46 -10.29
C GLU A 48 28.31 0.65 -9.96
N GLY A 49 28.18 1.02 -8.67
CA GLY A 49 27.28 2.06 -8.22
C GLY A 49 25.89 1.55 -7.85
N ASP A 50 25.76 0.26 -7.56
CA ASP A 50 24.49 -0.27 -7.08
C ASP A 50 24.28 0.10 -5.61
N VAL A 51 23.08 0.53 -5.32
CA VAL A 51 22.62 0.98 -4.00
C VAL A 51 21.51 0.11 -3.48
N ILE A 52 21.57 -0.24 -2.20
CA ILE A 52 20.49 -0.88 -1.45
C ILE A 52 19.76 0.15 -0.62
N THR A 53 18.43 0.00 -0.57
CA THR A 53 17.53 0.69 0.35
C THR A 53 16.32 -0.18 0.66
N ASN A 54 15.39 0.33 1.48
CA ASN A 54 14.10 -0.34 1.66
C ASN A 54 13.20 -0.18 0.43
N TYR A 55 12.39 -1.21 0.19
CA TYR A 55 11.41 -1.20 -0.90
C TYR A 55 10.38 -0.07 -0.74
N HIS A 56 9.87 0.14 0.50
CA HIS A 56 8.87 1.18 0.78
C HIS A 56 9.39 2.60 0.48
N VAL A 57 10.71 2.85 0.56
CA VAL A 57 11.31 4.15 0.22
C VAL A 57 11.06 4.53 -1.24
N LEU A 58 11.10 3.55 -2.16
CA LEU A 58 10.89 3.76 -3.58
C LEU A 58 9.57 3.22 -4.10
N GLN A 59 8.68 2.79 -3.22
CA GLN A 59 7.44 2.14 -3.61
C GLN A 59 6.58 3.01 -4.51
N GLU A 60 6.37 4.27 -4.17
CA GLU A 60 5.53 5.22 -4.90
C GLU A 60 6.34 6.19 -5.77
N ALA A 61 7.67 5.98 -5.85
CA ALA A 61 8.53 6.89 -6.59
C ALA A 61 8.39 6.71 -8.10
N SER A 62 8.04 7.78 -8.82
CA SER A 62 8.16 7.88 -10.28
C SER A 62 9.54 8.39 -10.69
N ARG A 63 10.17 9.17 -9.82
CA ARG A 63 11.51 9.73 -9.98
C ARG A 63 12.18 9.83 -8.62
N ALA A 64 13.44 9.40 -8.56
CA ALA A 64 14.28 9.57 -7.39
C ALA A 64 15.73 9.82 -7.79
N THR A 65 16.46 10.53 -6.93
CA THR A 65 17.91 10.74 -7.06
C THR A 65 18.63 10.21 -5.84
N ILE A 66 19.86 9.83 -6.03
CA ILE A 66 20.79 9.46 -4.96
C ILE A 66 21.79 10.61 -4.81
N ARG A 67 21.82 11.20 -3.61
CA ARG A 67 22.79 12.24 -3.26
C ARG A 67 23.91 11.63 -2.43
N THR A 68 25.11 11.75 -2.93
CA THR A 68 26.34 11.32 -2.26
C THR A 68 26.82 12.36 -1.25
N ARG A 69 27.78 12.00 -0.39
CA ARG A 69 28.29 12.86 0.67
C ARG A 69 28.90 14.18 0.16
N ASP A 70 29.48 14.17 -1.04
CA ASP A 70 30.05 15.40 -1.69
C ASP A 70 28.94 16.30 -2.31
N GLY A 71 27.64 15.98 -2.05
CA GLY A 71 26.50 16.75 -2.48
C GLY A 71 26.08 16.52 -3.93
N LYS A 72 26.77 15.65 -4.68
CA LYS A 72 26.37 15.33 -6.05
C LYS A 72 25.13 14.46 -6.06
N GLU A 73 24.24 14.74 -7.02
CA GLU A 73 23.01 13.99 -7.21
C GLU A 73 23.04 13.19 -8.51
N TYR A 74 22.66 11.94 -8.40
CA TYR A 74 22.62 10.97 -9.49
C TYR A 74 21.20 10.42 -9.62
N PRO A 75 20.55 10.52 -10.80
CA PRO A 75 19.25 9.88 -11.02
C PRO A 75 19.35 8.35 -10.85
N ILE A 76 18.36 7.75 -10.21
CA ILE A 76 18.20 6.30 -10.24
C ILE A 76 17.90 5.89 -11.68
N LYS A 77 18.74 5.02 -12.23
CA LYS A 77 18.64 4.57 -13.61
C LYS A 77 17.73 3.37 -13.78
N ARG A 78 17.96 2.35 -12.95
CA ARG A 78 17.19 1.09 -13.01
C ARG A 78 16.98 0.51 -11.62
N VAL A 79 15.87 -0.18 -11.46
CA VAL A 79 15.62 -1.13 -10.37
C VAL A 79 16.13 -2.48 -10.83
N LEU A 80 17.15 -3.00 -10.17
CA LEU A 80 17.83 -4.25 -10.54
C LEU A 80 17.23 -5.48 -9.87
N ALA A 81 16.76 -5.33 -8.63
CA ALA A 81 16.12 -6.38 -7.86
C ALA A 81 15.20 -5.81 -6.79
N GLU A 82 14.14 -6.52 -6.47
CA GLU A 82 13.25 -6.19 -5.36
C GLU A 82 12.81 -7.44 -4.60
N ASP A 83 12.66 -7.28 -3.28
CA ASP A 83 12.04 -8.21 -2.37
C ASP A 83 10.97 -7.43 -1.58
N LYS A 84 9.73 -7.49 -2.06
CA LYS A 84 8.59 -6.75 -1.49
C LYS A 84 8.25 -7.21 -0.08
N GLU A 85 8.27 -8.52 0.13
CA GLU A 85 8.00 -9.13 1.44
C GLU A 85 9.10 -8.82 2.44
N GLY A 86 10.35 -8.76 1.97
CA GLY A 86 11.50 -8.41 2.78
C GLY A 86 11.84 -6.94 2.82
N ASP A 87 11.03 -6.08 2.22
CA ASP A 87 11.20 -4.63 2.20
C ASP A 87 12.59 -4.18 1.70
N LEU A 88 13.12 -4.83 0.65
CA LEU A 88 14.42 -4.53 0.07
C LEU A 88 14.33 -4.21 -1.42
N ILE A 89 15.14 -3.26 -1.87
CA ILE A 89 15.28 -2.90 -3.28
C ILE A 89 16.73 -2.55 -3.61
N ARG A 90 17.20 -3.02 -4.77
CA ARG A 90 18.50 -2.71 -5.34
C ARG A 90 18.33 -1.87 -6.59
N VAL A 91 19.02 -0.75 -6.64
CA VAL A 91 18.97 0.19 -7.76
C VAL A 91 20.36 0.51 -8.28
N SER A 92 20.47 0.96 -9.53
CA SER A 92 21.71 1.41 -10.15
C SER A 92 21.67 2.91 -10.45
N ILE A 93 22.87 3.53 -10.40
CA ILE A 93 23.12 4.90 -10.83
C ILE A 93 24.37 4.95 -11.71
N ASP A 94 24.48 5.99 -12.53
CA ASP A 94 25.72 6.27 -13.29
C ASP A 94 26.67 7.13 -12.43
N VAL A 95 27.54 6.48 -11.70
CA VAL A 95 28.58 7.13 -10.88
C VAL A 95 29.97 6.66 -11.30
N SER A 96 30.96 7.53 -11.19
CA SER A 96 32.37 7.13 -11.41
C SER A 96 32.78 6.08 -10.39
N LYS A 97 33.38 4.98 -10.85
CA LYS A 97 33.84 3.86 -10.01
C LYS A 97 34.86 4.30 -8.94
N GLU A 98 35.63 5.37 -9.21
CA GLU A 98 36.62 5.91 -8.29
C GLU A 98 35.99 6.58 -7.05
N GLY A 99 34.75 7.09 -7.19
CA GLY A 99 34.01 7.74 -6.11
C GLY A 99 33.20 6.75 -5.25
N VAL A 100 33.11 5.50 -5.64
CA VAL A 100 32.27 4.50 -4.95
C VAL A 100 33.08 3.66 -3.98
N LYS A 101 32.69 3.67 -2.71
CA LYS A 101 33.23 2.78 -1.66
C LYS A 101 32.14 1.82 -1.19
N PRO A 102 32.07 0.59 -1.72
CA PRO A 102 31.03 -0.36 -1.30
C PRO A 102 31.28 -0.87 0.12
N LEU A 103 30.19 -1.15 0.86
CA LEU A 103 30.25 -1.83 2.14
C LEU A 103 30.22 -3.36 1.94
N PRO A 104 31.09 -4.10 2.65
CA PRO A 104 30.99 -5.54 2.69
C PRO A 104 29.75 -5.97 3.47
N ILE A 105 29.13 -7.04 3.02
CA ILE A 105 27.96 -7.66 3.68
C ILE A 105 28.44 -8.82 4.55
N ALA A 106 28.00 -8.87 5.79
CA ALA A 106 28.28 -9.99 6.69
C ALA A 106 27.65 -11.29 6.19
N ASN A 107 28.39 -12.38 6.24
CA ASN A 107 27.96 -13.69 5.73
C ASN A 107 27.05 -14.47 6.70
N LYS A 108 26.87 -13.98 7.94
CA LYS A 108 26.09 -14.64 8.99
C LYS A 108 25.25 -13.63 9.76
N LEU A 109 24.22 -14.15 10.44
CA LEU A 109 23.46 -13.36 11.40
C LEU A 109 24.36 -12.88 12.54
N PRO A 110 24.11 -11.68 13.10
CA PRO A 110 24.86 -11.19 14.25
C PRO A 110 24.51 -11.95 15.54
N ASP A 111 25.43 -11.95 16.46
CA ASP A 111 25.20 -12.46 17.81
C ASP A 111 24.47 -11.41 18.67
N VAL A 112 23.61 -11.86 19.61
CA VAL A 112 22.99 -10.96 20.60
C VAL A 112 24.08 -10.36 21.48
N GLY A 113 24.03 -9.04 21.69
CA GLY A 113 25.08 -8.27 22.37
C GLY A 113 26.16 -7.71 21.44
N GLU A 114 26.17 -8.09 20.16
CA GLU A 114 27.12 -7.52 19.18
C GLU A 114 26.90 -6.01 19.05
N ARG A 115 27.96 -5.22 19.19
CA ARG A 115 27.91 -3.76 19.04
C ARG A 115 27.74 -3.37 17.60
N VAL A 116 26.86 -2.40 17.35
CA VAL A 116 26.48 -1.95 16.01
C VAL A 116 26.36 -0.44 15.95
N ILE A 117 26.55 0.10 14.75
CA ILE A 117 26.23 1.48 14.42
C ILE A 117 25.22 1.50 13.26
N VAL A 118 24.32 2.48 13.29
CA VAL A 118 23.41 2.81 12.20
C VAL A 118 23.80 4.20 11.70
N ILE A 119 24.08 4.32 10.41
CA ILE A 119 24.41 5.60 9.79
C ILE A 119 23.37 5.93 8.76
N GLY A 120 22.63 7.01 8.97
CA GLY A 120 21.54 7.44 8.10
C GLY A 120 21.44 8.95 8.02
N THR A 121 20.43 9.42 7.29
CA THR A 121 20.16 10.86 7.06
C THR A 121 18.74 11.21 7.46
N PRO A 122 18.42 11.19 8.78
CA PRO A 122 17.06 11.44 9.24
C PRO A 122 16.65 12.89 8.97
N LEU A 123 15.39 13.09 8.54
CA LEU A 123 14.68 14.40 8.47
C LEU A 123 15.41 15.52 7.70
N GLY A 124 16.29 15.19 6.74
CA GLY A 124 17.03 16.21 5.96
C GLY A 124 18.25 16.80 6.65
N PHE A 125 18.58 16.31 7.83
CA PHE A 125 19.85 16.63 8.50
C PHE A 125 21.03 15.93 7.84
N ASP A 126 22.24 16.41 8.14
CA ASP A 126 23.47 15.72 7.80
C ASP A 126 23.50 14.32 8.44
N GLN A 127 24.39 13.47 7.93
CA GLN A 127 24.53 12.10 8.38
C GLN A 127 24.54 12.00 9.92
N THR A 128 23.62 11.19 10.44
CA THR A 128 23.49 10.92 11.87
C THR A 128 23.95 9.50 12.17
N VAL A 129 24.75 9.36 13.21
CA VAL A 129 25.24 8.07 13.69
C VAL A 129 24.52 7.70 14.98
N SER A 130 23.92 6.53 15.01
CA SER A 130 23.33 5.92 16.20
C SER A 130 24.16 4.70 16.59
N ASP A 131 24.45 4.53 17.88
CA ASP A 131 25.23 3.42 18.45
C ASP A 131 24.32 2.56 19.34
N GLY A 132 24.55 1.26 19.33
CA GLY A 132 23.78 0.32 20.13
C GLY A 132 24.29 -1.12 20.01
N ILE A 133 23.44 -2.05 20.37
CA ILE A 133 23.72 -3.49 20.27
C ILE A 133 22.55 -4.21 19.59
N VAL A 134 22.83 -5.42 19.09
CA VAL A 134 21.82 -6.40 18.74
C VAL A 134 21.14 -6.87 20.02
N SER A 135 19.86 -6.57 20.21
CA SER A 135 19.12 -6.98 21.40
C SER A 135 18.44 -8.34 21.24
N ALA A 136 18.06 -8.69 20.01
CA ALA A 136 17.49 -10.01 19.68
C ALA A 136 17.55 -10.27 18.16
N VAL A 137 17.52 -11.56 17.78
CA VAL A 137 17.15 -12.00 16.44
C VAL A 137 15.84 -12.76 16.56
N ARG A 138 14.81 -12.35 15.80
CA ARG A 138 13.46 -12.90 15.89
C ARG A 138 13.03 -13.47 14.56
N GLU A 139 12.16 -14.48 14.60
CA GLU A 139 11.44 -14.99 13.44
C GLU A 139 10.02 -14.40 13.45
N ILE A 140 9.62 -13.73 12.36
CA ILE A 140 8.27 -13.17 12.21
C ILE A 140 7.54 -13.99 11.14
N PRO A 141 6.38 -14.59 11.45
CA PRO A 141 5.60 -15.34 10.47
C PRO A 141 5.30 -14.49 9.21
N GLY A 142 5.57 -15.06 8.03
CA GLY A 142 5.36 -14.37 6.74
C GLY A 142 6.47 -13.40 6.33
N PHE A 143 7.28 -12.90 7.27
CA PHE A 143 8.39 -11.99 6.97
C PHE A 143 9.77 -12.68 7.03
N GLY A 144 9.92 -13.64 7.94
CA GLY A 144 11.19 -14.33 8.24
C GLY A 144 11.99 -13.66 9.37
N LYS A 145 13.30 -13.80 9.33
CA LYS A 145 14.18 -13.27 10.39
C LYS A 145 14.27 -11.74 10.36
N ILE A 146 14.33 -11.15 11.56
CA ILE A 146 14.53 -9.72 11.78
C ILE A 146 15.47 -9.50 12.97
N ILE A 147 16.30 -8.48 12.90
CA ILE A 147 17.26 -8.11 13.96
C ILE A 147 16.65 -6.95 14.75
N GLN A 148 16.49 -7.14 16.06
CA GLN A 148 16.09 -6.05 16.96
C GLN A 148 17.33 -5.37 17.52
N LEU A 149 17.31 -4.03 17.57
CA LEU A 149 18.43 -3.18 17.94
C LEU A 149 18.07 -2.27 19.11
N THR A 150 19.09 -1.86 19.88
CA THR A 150 18.98 -0.74 20.84
C THR A 150 19.34 0.60 20.21
N ALA A 151 20.09 0.60 19.09
CA ALA A 151 20.43 1.82 18.36
C ALA A 151 19.16 2.53 17.89
N PRO A 152 18.98 3.83 18.21
CA PRO A 152 17.80 4.58 17.76
C PRO A 152 17.72 4.67 16.24
N ILE A 153 16.51 4.42 15.71
CA ILE A 153 16.17 4.58 14.29
C ILE A 153 15.04 5.62 14.20
N SER A 154 15.21 6.63 13.36
CA SER A 154 14.24 7.72 13.15
C SER A 154 13.72 7.72 11.72
N PRO A 155 12.58 8.38 11.44
CA PRO A 155 12.11 8.58 10.06
C PRO A 155 13.19 9.20 9.17
N GLY A 156 13.41 8.62 7.98
CA GLY A 156 14.51 8.95 7.08
C GLY A 156 15.75 8.07 7.23
N SER A 157 15.87 7.30 8.33
CA SER A 157 16.89 6.27 8.48
C SER A 157 16.54 4.95 7.78
N SER A 158 15.33 4.81 7.24
CA SER A 158 14.95 3.62 6.45
C SER A 158 15.91 3.41 5.29
N GLY A 159 16.45 2.18 5.17
CA GLY A 159 17.46 1.82 4.18
C GLY A 159 18.90 2.05 4.62
N SER A 160 19.14 2.62 5.82
CA SER A 160 20.48 2.77 6.39
C SER A 160 21.13 1.41 6.67
N PRO A 161 22.43 1.24 6.42
CA PRO A 161 23.13 0.05 6.86
C PRO A 161 23.26 0.01 8.38
N VAL A 162 23.07 -1.16 8.95
CA VAL A 162 23.47 -1.51 10.31
C VAL A 162 24.81 -2.21 10.22
N ILE A 163 25.84 -1.63 10.81
CA ILE A 163 27.25 -2.00 10.61
C ILE A 163 27.85 -2.49 11.92
N ASN A 164 28.57 -3.62 11.87
CA ASN A 164 29.31 -4.13 13.02
C ASN A 164 30.68 -3.41 13.15
N MET A 165 31.41 -3.71 14.23
CA MET A 165 32.72 -3.08 14.53
C MET A 165 33.84 -3.49 13.55
N LYS A 166 33.57 -4.39 12.59
CA LYS A 166 34.48 -4.73 11.49
C LYS A 166 34.21 -3.92 10.22
N GLY A 167 33.15 -3.13 10.20
CA GLY A 167 32.73 -2.36 9.03
C GLY A 167 31.87 -3.16 8.04
N GLU A 168 31.31 -4.30 8.47
CA GLU A 168 30.43 -5.14 7.66
C GLU A 168 28.97 -4.81 7.93
N VAL A 169 28.13 -4.78 6.89
CA VAL A 169 26.69 -4.62 7.01
C VAL A 169 26.06 -5.92 7.49
N ILE A 170 25.53 -5.91 8.71
CA ILE A 170 24.78 -7.04 9.29
C ILE A 170 23.29 -6.97 9.01
N GLY A 171 22.79 -5.77 8.66
CA GLY A 171 21.37 -5.55 8.37
C GLY A 171 21.09 -4.20 7.76
N ILE A 172 19.85 -4.00 7.35
CA ILE A 172 19.32 -2.78 6.78
C ILE A 172 18.23 -2.25 7.71
N ALA A 173 18.40 -1.04 8.23
CA ALA A 173 17.47 -0.41 9.15
C ALA A 173 16.10 -0.26 8.51
N THR A 174 15.05 -0.67 9.21
CA THR A 174 13.67 -0.51 8.79
C THR A 174 12.80 -0.17 10.00
N PHE A 175 11.66 0.47 9.75
CA PHE A 175 10.78 0.94 10.81
C PHE A 175 9.55 0.03 10.92
N PHE A 176 9.32 -0.54 12.11
CA PHE A 176 8.10 -1.27 12.43
C PHE A 176 7.42 -0.65 13.65
N VAL A 177 6.13 -0.37 13.54
CA VAL A 177 5.29 0.00 14.67
C VAL A 177 4.61 -1.27 15.20
N VAL A 178 4.99 -1.72 16.39
CA VAL A 178 4.32 -2.83 17.07
C VAL A 178 3.56 -2.29 18.27
N ALA A 179 2.23 -2.29 18.21
CA ALA A 179 1.33 -2.02 19.33
C ALA A 179 1.72 -0.80 20.22
N GLY A 180 2.02 0.33 19.60
CA GLY A 180 2.29 1.59 20.30
C GLY A 180 3.69 1.74 20.89
N GLN A 181 4.61 0.82 20.61
CA GLN A 181 6.02 0.93 20.96
C GLN A 181 6.89 1.09 19.70
N ASN A 182 7.77 2.10 19.71
CA ASN A 182 8.78 2.29 18.69
C ASN A 182 9.92 1.31 18.95
N LEU A 183 9.92 0.19 18.25
CA LEU A 183 11.01 -0.79 18.30
C LEU A 183 11.91 -0.61 17.07
N ASN A 184 13.22 -0.64 17.29
CA ASN A 184 14.21 -0.49 16.23
C ASN A 184 14.55 -1.85 15.65
N PHE A 185 14.34 -2.03 14.36
CA PHE A 185 14.57 -3.29 13.67
C PHE A 185 15.46 -3.12 12.44
N ALA A 186 16.11 -4.19 12.05
CA ALA A 186 16.84 -4.28 10.80
C ALA A 186 16.55 -5.61 10.08
N ILE A 187 16.48 -5.53 8.77
CA ILE A 187 16.40 -6.70 7.88
C ILE A 187 17.78 -7.31 7.80
N PRO A 188 17.97 -8.62 8.02
CA PRO A 188 19.30 -9.24 7.97
C PRO A 188 20.01 -9.05 6.64
N GLY A 189 21.31 -8.74 6.69
CA GLY A 189 22.14 -8.54 5.51
C GLY A 189 22.24 -9.78 4.61
N GLU A 190 22.14 -11.00 5.20
CA GLU A 190 22.11 -12.24 4.43
C GLU A 190 20.96 -12.29 3.40
N ARG A 191 19.87 -11.54 3.62
CA ARG A 191 18.73 -11.48 2.70
C ARG A 191 19.10 -10.83 1.36
N LEU A 192 20.11 -9.95 1.35
CA LEU A 192 20.63 -9.34 0.12
C LEU A 192 21.19 -10.37 -0.88
N THR A 193 21.73 -11.48 -0.39
CA THR A 193 22.27 -12.55 -1.24
C THR A 193 21.17 -13.27 -2.03
N LYS A 194 19.91 -13.16 -1.59
CA LYS A 194 18.74 -13.76 -2.23
C LYS A 194 18.08 -12.85 -3.26
N LEU A 195 18.51 -11.59 -3.37
CA LEU A 195 18.00 -10.67 -4.38
C LEU A 195 18.42 -11.11 -5.78
N ILE A 196 17.44 -11.61 -6.54
CA ILE A 196 17.67 -12.05 -7.93
C ILE A 196 17.77 -10.81 -8.82
N ILE A 197 18.95 -10.57 -9.38
CA ILE A 197 19.19 -9.48 -10.32
C ILE A 197 18.50 -9.81 -11.66
N ARG A 198 17.70 -8.87 -12.14
CA ARG A 198 17.00 -8.92 -13.42
C ARG A 198 17.59 -7.89 -14.39
N GLN A 199 17.07 -7.86 -15.61
CA GLN A 199 17.51 -6.91 -16.64
C GLN A 199 17.27 -5.43 -16.26
N GLY A 200 16.54 -5.18 -15.19
CA GLY A 200 16.29 -3.86 -14.61
C GLY A 200 15.33 -3.01 -15.45
N GLU A 201 14.41 -2.34 -14.78
CA GLU A 201 13.48 -1.36 -15.35
C GLU A 201 13.67 0.00 -14.69
N SER A 202 13.32 1.10 -15.37
CA SER A 202 13.32 2.42 -14.75
C SER A 202 12.17 2.55 -13.72
N LEU A 203 12.27 3.52 -12.82
CA LEU A 203 11.18 3.80 -11.86
C LEU A 203 9.89 4.19 -12.58
N SER A 204 10.00 4.92 -13.71
CA SER A 204 8.83 5.30 -14.52
C SER A 204 8.17 4.09 -15.20
N GLU A 205 8.95 3.23 -15.85
CA GLU A 205 8.42 1.98 -16.46
C GLU A 205 7.74 1.09 -15.42
N ARG A 206 8.35 0.95 -14.23
CA ARG A 206 7.80 0.20 -13.11
C ARG A 206 6.48 0.79 -12.63
N GLN A 207 6.37 2.11 -12.54
CA GLN A 207 5.13 2.78 -12.14
C GLN A 207 4.06 2.69 -13.22
N GLU A 208 4.43 2.81 -14.50
CA GLU A 208 3.52 2.60 -15.63
C GLU A 208 3.01 1.16 -15.67
N GLY A 209 3.87 0.17 -15.45
CA GLY A 209 3.50 -1.23 -15.33
C GLY A 209 2.49 -1.46 -14.21
N ARG A 210 2.77 -0.94 -13.01
CA ARG A 210 1.83 -1.02 -11.87
C ARG A 210 0.51 -0.33 -12.14
N MET A 211 0.53 0.84 -12.77
CA MET A 211 -0.70 1.55 -13.14
C MET A 211 -1.51 0.74 -14.15
N LYS A 212 -0.84 0.13 -15.13
CA LYS A 212 -1.48 -0.76 -16.10
C LYS A 212 -2.09 -1.99 -15.44
N ASP A 213 -1.35 -2.64 -14.54
CA ASP A 213 -1.83 -3.81 -13.80
C ASP A 213 -2.99 -3.44 -12.88
N TRP A 214 -2.90 -2.28 -12.21
CA TRP A 214 -3.99 -1.79 -11.36
C TRP A 214 -5.24 -1.47 -12.20
N LEU A 215 -5.11 -0.78 -13.33
CA LEU A 215 -6.23 -0.50 -14.23
C LEU A 215 -6.84 -1.78 -14.83
N ALA A 216 -6.07 -2.87 -14.91
CA ALA A 216 -6.56 -4.19 -15.32
C ALA A 216 -7.14 -5.02 -14.16
N SER A 217 -6.96 -4.59 -12.91
CA SER A 217 -7.53 -5.27 -11.74
C SER A 217 -9.03 -5.00 -11.59
N ALA A 218 -9.72 -5.84 -10.82
CA ALA A 218 -11.14 -5.62 -10.49
C ALA A 218 -11.38 -4.25 -9.85
N GLU A 219 -10.52 -3.86 -8.90
CA GLU A 219 -10.62 -2.59 -8.17
C GLU A 219 -10.37 -1.37 -9.07
N GLY A 220 -9.36 -1.46 -9.95
CA GLY A 220 -9.07 -0.40 -10.92
C GLY A 220 -10.22 -0.20 -11.91
N LEU A 221 -10.74 -1.28 -12.47
CA LEU A 221 -11.89 -1.27 -13.36
C LEU A 221 -13.14 -0.69 -12.66
N TYR A 222 -13.43 -1.14 -11.44
CA TYR A 222 -14.52 -0.60 -10.62
C TYR A 222 -14.39 0.92 -10.44
N THR A 223 -13.18 1.39 -10.09
CA THR A 223 -12.91 2.82 -9.90
C THR A 223 -13.08 3.64 -11.19
N VAL A 224 -12.69 3.09 -12.34
CA VAL A 224 -12.94 3.74 -13.65
C VAL A 224 -14.44 3.79 -13.93
N GLY A 225 -15.17 2.72 -13.66
CA GLY A 225 -16.62 2.66 -13.78
C GLY A 225 -17.33 3.76 -12.96
N LEU A 226 -16.89 3.98 -11.70
CA LEU A 226 -17.43 5.05 -10.85
C LEU A 226 -17.29 6.44 -11.45
N ARG A 227 -16.21 6.74 -12.19
CA ARG A 227 -16.04 8.06 -12.84
C ARG A 227 -17.12 8.31 -13.89
N PHE A 228 -17.44 7.31 -14.70
CA PHE A 228 -18.53 7.41 -15.67
C PHE A 228 -19.89 7.45 -14.99
N LEU A 229 -20.07 6.71 -13.90
CA LEU A 229 -21.29 6.73 -13.09
C LEU A 229 -21.57 8.14 -12.54
N TRP A 230 -20.56 8.80 -11.98
CA TRP A 230 -20.69 10.18 -11.46
C TRP A 230 -20.97 11.22 -12.57
N ALA A 231 -20.56 10.92 -13.79
CA ALA A 231 -20.92 11.70 -14.97
C ALA A 231 -22.30 11.31 -15.55
N GLU A 232 -23.04 10.41 -14.87
CA GLU A 232 -24.32 9.84 -15.30
C GLU A 232 -24.26 9.13 -16.68
N ASP A 233 -23.07 8.75 -17.12
CA ASP A 233 -22.83 8.00 -18.36
C ASP A 233 -22.90 6.48 -18.07
N TYR A 234 -24.12 5.99 -17.87
CA TYR A 234 -24.39 4.61 -17.46
C TYR A 234 -23.98 3.60 -18.52
N GLU A 235 -24.08 3.96 -19.80
CA GLU A 235 -23.67 3.10 -20.92
C GLU A 235 -22.17 2.83 -20.90
N LYS A 236 -21.36 3.87 -20.60
CA LYS A 236 -19.90 3.70 -20.47
C LYS A 236 -19.48 3.13 -19.13
N ALA A 237 -20.22 3.37 -18.05
CA ALA A 237 -19.92 2.80 -16.73
C ALA A 237 -20.08 1.27 -16.69
N LEU A 238 -21.16 0.77 -17.29
CA LEU A 238 -21.60 -0.63 -17.20
C LEU A 238 -20.51 -1.64 -17.62
N PRO A 239 -19.82 -1.51 -18.76
CA PRO A 239 -18.76 -2.45 -19.17
C PRO A 239 -17.64 -2.59 -18.13
N TYR A 240 -17.26 -1.50 -17.47
CA TYR A 240 -16.21 -1.53 -16.47
C TYR A 240 -16.63 -2.28 -15.20
N PHE A 241 -17.88 -2.11 -14.74
CA PHE A 241 -18.39 -2.87 -13.60
C PHE A 241 -18.55 -4.35 -13.94
N ILE A 242 -19.00 -4.68 -15.14
CA ILE A 242 -19.11 -6.08 -15.61
C ILE A 242 -17.72 -6.73 -15.62
N GLU A 243 -16.71 -6.04 -16.18
CA GLU A 243 -15.37 -6.59 -16.22
C GLU A 243 -14.74 -6.70 -14.82
N ALA A 244 -15.04 -5.75 -13.91
CA ALA A 244 -14.64 -5.83 -12.50
C ALA A 244 -15.25 -7.07 -11.81
N ALA A 245 -16.54 -7.33 -12.00
CA ALA A 245 -17.21 -8.52 -11.46
C ALA A 245 -16.67 -9.83 -12.05
N LYS A 246 -16.30 -9.86 -13.33
CA LYS A 246 -15.61 -11.01 -13.95
C LYS A 246 -14.26 -11.30 -13.34
N ARG A 247 -13.46 -10.24 -13.04
CA ARG A 247 -12.14 -10.38 -12.41
C ARG A 247 -12.20 -10.80 -10.95
N ASN A 248 -13.23 -10.35 -10.25
CA ASN A 248 -13.51 -10.74 -8.87
C ASN A 248 -15.00 -11.09 -8.72
N PRO A 249 -15.36 -12.36 -8.81
CA PRO A 249 -16.77 -12.80 -8.67
C PRO A 249 -17.40 -12.50 -7.31
N ASP A 250 -16.60 -12.23 -6.28
CA ASP A 250 -17.07 -11.86 -4.94
C ASP A 250 -17.14 -10.34 -4.73
N HIS A 251 -17.02 -9.55 -5.79
CA HIS A 251 -17.09 -8.08 -5.71
C HIS A 251 -18.54 -7.59 -5.68
N GLY A 252 -19.21 -7.70 -4.52
CA GLY A 252 -20.62 -7.34 -4.34
C GLY A 252 -20.98 -5.93 -4.81
N GLN A 253 -20.11 -4.95 -4.54
CA GLN A 253 -20.32 -3.57 -4.99
C GLN A 253 -20.31 -3.43 -6.52
N ALA A 254 -19.54 -4.24 -7.25
CA ALA A 254 -19.59 -4.22 -8.72
C ALA A 254 -20.94 -4.70 -9.22
N TYR A 255 -21.47 -5.79 -8.67
CA TYR A 255 -22.83 -6.26 -9.03
C TYR A 255 -23.92 -5.26 -8.67
N PHE A 256 -23.80 -4.57 -7.53
CA PHE A 256 -24.71 -3.50 -7.16
C PHE A 256 -24.69 -2.38 -8.21
N GLN A 257 -23.52 -1.92 -8.63
CA GLN A 257 -23.40 -0.85 -9.64
C GLN A 257 -23.86 -1.31 -11.03
N ILE A 258 -23.66 -2.58 -11.40
CA ILE A 258 -24.25 -3.17 -12.63
C ILE A 258 -25.77 -3.03 -12.57
N GLY A 259 -26.39 -3.50 -11.49
CA GLY A 259 -27.83 -3.40 -11.28
C GLY A 259 -28.33 -1.96 -11.35
N TYR A 260 -27.59 -1.02 -10.74
CA TYR A 260 -27.93 0.40 -10.78
C TYR A 260 -27.87 0.97 -12.22
N CYS A 261 -26.78 0.74 -12.94
CA CYS A 261 -26.66 1.18 -14.33
C CYS A 261 -27.77 0.62 -15.22
N LEU A 262 -28.05 -0.70 -15.10
CA LEU A 262 -29.09 -1.36 -15.86
C LEU A 262 -30.49 -0.81 -15.52
N THR A 263 -30.74 -0.49 -14.25
CA THR A 263 -31.98 0.19 -13.81
C THR A 263 -32.15 1.54 -14.50
N ARG A 264 -31.07 2.36 -14.53
CA ARG A 264 -31.09 3.68 -15.18
C ARG A 264 -31.27 3.59 -16.70
N LEU A 265 -30.81 2.49 -17.30
CA LEU A 265 -30.97 2.18 -18.73
C LEU A 265 -32.32 1.50 -19.06
N GLY A 266 -33.20 1.26 -18.07
CA GLY A 266 -34.50 0.63 -18.24
C GLY A 266 -34.46 -0.88 -18.47
N LYS A 267 -33.31 -1.53 -18.26
CA LYS A 267 -33.09 -2.97 -18.44
C LYS A 267 -33.39 -3.72 -17.14
N TYR A 268 -34.67 -3.70 -16.74
CA TYR A 268 -35.06 -4.12 -15.39
C TYR A 268 -34.79 -5.59 -15.09
N GLN A 269 -34.98 -6.49 -16.07
CA GLN A 269 -34.75 -7.93 -15.83
C GLN A 269 -33.28 -8.23 -15.56
N GLU A 270 -32.35 -7.65 -16.35
CA GLU A 270 -30.91 -7.79 -16.16
C GLU A 270 -30.45 -7.13 -14.84
N ALA A 271 -31.11 -6.02 -14.44
CA ALA A 271 -30.85 -5.35 -13.17
C ALA A 271 -31.21 -6.24 -11.97
N ILE A 272 -32.36 -6.93 -12.02
CA ILE A 272 -32.78 -7.89 -10.98
C ILE A 272 -31.70 -8.95 -10.78
N GLU A 273 -31.26 -9.60 -11.86
CA GLU A 273 -30.23 -10.65 -11.80
C GLU A 273 -28.93 -10.12 -11.14
N SER A 274 -28.55 -8.89 -11.45
CA SER A 274 -27.36 -8.27 -10.89
C SER A 274 -27.49 -7.95 -9.40
N TYR A 275 -28.66 -7.44 -8.96
CA TYR A 275 -28.93 -7.21 -7.54
C TYR A 275 -29.03 -8.52 -6.76
N GLU A 276 -29.60 -9.58 -7.33
CA GLU A 276 -29.61 -10.90 -6.71
C GLU A 276 -28.21 -11.46 -6.48
N GLN A 277 -27.28 -11.23 -7.44
CA GLN A 277 -25.87 -11.58 -7.20
C GLN A 277 -25.27 -10.74 -6.08
N ALA A 278 -25.53 -9.43 -6.05
CA ALA A 278 -25.06 -8.56 -4.98
C ALA A 278 -25.55 -9.04 -3.60
N ILE A 279 -26.83 -9.44 -3.47
CA ILE A 279 -27.42 -9.97 -2.23
C ILE A 279 -26.74 -11.28 -1.80
N ARG A 280 -26.40 -12.18 -2.73
CA ARG A 280 -25.69 -13.43 -2.38
C ARG A 280 -24.35 -13.15 -1.69
N ILE A 281 -23.70 -12.08 -2.07
CA ILE A 281 -22.39 -11.67 -1.53
C ILE A 281 -22.57 -10.79 -0.28
N GLN A 282 -23.54 -9.90 -0.29
CA GLN A 282 -23.82 -8.91 0.76
C GLN A 282 -25.28 -8.99 1.24
N PRO A 283 -25.68 -10.06 1.96
CA PRO A 283 -27.09 -10.33 2.29
C PRO A 283 -27.72 -9.36 3.30
N ASN A 284 -26.90 -8.55 3.97
CA ASN A 284 -27.35 -7.60 5.01
C ASN A 284 -27.32 -6.15 4.55
N ASP A 285 -27.24 -5.88 3.27
CA ASP A 285 -27.24 -4.52 2.71
C ASP A 285 -28.66 -4.09 2.33
N ALA A 286 -29.24 -3.19 3.13
CA ALA A 286 -30.60 -2.68 2.93
C ALA A 286 -30.76 -1.89 1.61
N GLU A 287 -29.68 -1.26 1.11
CA GLU A 287 -29.73 -0.47 -0.12
C GLU A 287 -29.93 -1.37 -1.36
N ILE A 288 -29.33 -2.57 -1.36
CA ILE A 288 -29.52 -3.54 -2.44
C ILE A 288 -31.01 -3.96 -2.50
N TYR A 289 -31.61 -4.30 -1.35
CA TYR A 289 -33.03 -4.68 -1.29
C TYR A 289 -33.97 -3.53 -1.66
N ASN A 290 -33.64 -2.30 -1.28
CA ASN A 290 -34.41 -1.11 -1.68
C ASN A 290 -34.39 -0.91 -3.20
N ASN A 291 -33.22 -1.04 -3.83
CA ASN A 291 -33.12 -0.93 -5.28
C ASN A 291 -33.83 -2.10 -5.99
N LEU A 292 -33.73 -3.30 -5.43
CA LEU A 292 -34.43 -4.47 -5.95
C LEU A 292 -35.98 -4.33 -5.85
N CYS A 293 -36.48 -3.78 -4.73
CA CYS A 293 -37.89 -3.41 -4.59
C CYS A 293 -38.34 -2.48 -5.71
N PHE A 294 -37.59 -1.40 -5.96
CA PHE A 294 -37.91 -0.46 -7.04
C PHE A 294 -37.92 -1.12 -8.41
N VAL A 295 -36.92 -1.96 -8.71
CA VAL A 295 -36.78 -2.60 -10.02
C VAL A 295 -37.86 -3.67 -10.24
N TYR A 296 -38.24 -4.48 -9.23
CA TYR A 296 -39.34 -5.40 -9.30
C TYR A 296 -40.68 -4.68 -9.58
N GLY A 297 -40.89 -3.54 -8.89
CA GLY A 297 -42.07 -2.71 -9.16
C GLY A 297 -42.13 -2.20 -10.60
N LYS A 298 -40.97 -1.73 -11.14
CA LYS A 298 -40.86 -1.29 -12.55
C LYS A 298 -41.04 -2.43 -13.56
N ALA A 299 -40.67 -3.64 -13.19
CA ALA A 299 -40.87 -4.85 -13.99
C ALA A 299 -42.27 -5.44 -13.88
N GLY A 300 -43.17 -4.85 -13.05
CA GLY A 300 -44.52 -5.34 -12.81
C GLY A 300 -44.61 -6.55 -11.88
N ARG A 301 -43.50 -6.90 -11.20
CA ARG A 301 -43.37 -8.00 -10.25
C ARG A 301 -43.66 -7.48 -8.82
N PHE A 302 -44.93 -7.15 -8.57
CA PHE A 302 -45.33 -6.39 -7.39
C PHE A 302 -45.21 -7.15 -6.06
N ASP A 303 -45.46 -8.46 -6.07
CA ASP A 303 -45.34 -9.28 -4.85
C ASP A 303 -43.86 -9.34 -4.41
N GLU A 304 -42.93 -9.58 -5.33
CA GLU A 304 -41.51 -9.60 -5.06
C GLU A 304 -40.97 -8.20 -4.68
N ALA A 305 -41.57 -7.13 -5.23
CA ALA A 305 -41.26 -5.77 -4.82
C ALA A 305 -41.62 -5.54 -3.35
N ILE A 306 -42.83 -5.94 -2.92
CA ILE A 306 -43.29 -5.82 -1.53
C ILE A 306 -42.38 -6.62 -0.59
N GLU A 307 -42.01 -7.85 -0.96
CA GLU A 307 -41.12 -8.69 -0.19
C GLU A 307 -39.74 -8.06 -0.03
N SER A 308 -39.14 -7.57 -1.12
CA SER A 308 -37.85 -6.92 -1.13
C SER A 308 -37.82 -5.63 -0.27
N CYS A 309 -38.89 -4.79 -0.40
CA CYS A 309 -39.08 -3.64 0.47
C CYS A 309 -39.17 -4.06 1.95
N GLY A 310 -39.90 -5.13 2.26
CA GLY A 310 -39.98 -5.68 3.61
C GLY A 310 -38.64 -6.15 4.17
N HIS A 311 -37.75 -6.70 3.32
CA HIS A 311 -36.39 -7.04 3.71
C HIS A 311 -35.56 -5.77 4.01
N ALA A 312 -35.60 -4.77 3.15
CA ALA A 312 -34.89 -3.50 3.37
C ALA A 312 -35.34 -2.82 4.68
N ILE A 313 -36.64 -2.77 4.97
CA ILE A 313 -37.21 -2.20 6.20
C ILE A 313 -36.74 -2.97 7.45
N ARG A 314 -36.67 -4.29 7.41
CA ARG A 314 -36.14 -5.09 8.53
C ARG A 314 -34.68 -4.81 8.82
N LEU A 315 -33.87 -4.60 7.78
CA LEU A 315 -32.43 -4.31 7.92
C LEU A 315 -32.19 -2.86 8.34
N LYS A 316 -32.95 -1.91 7.78
CA LYS A 316 -32.83 -0.48 8.04
C LYS A 316 -34.22 0.18 8.07
N PRO A 317 -34.87 0.23 9.25
CA PRO A 317 -36.26 0.75 9.38
C PRO A 317 -36.43 2.23 9.08
N ASP A 318 -35.36 3.00 9.16
CA ASP A 318 -35.32 4.46 8.97
C ASP A 318 -34.95 4.91 7.55
N LEU A 319 -34.93 3.99 6.60
CA LEU A 319 -34.68 4.28 5.18
C LEU A 319 -35.96 4.80 4.51
N ALA A 320 -36.11 6.13 4.40
CA ALA A 320 -37.31 6.77 3.87
C ALA A 320 -37.61 6.34 2.42
N GLU A 321 -36.58 6.13 1.60
CA GLU A 321 -36.69 5.75 0.20
C GLU A 321 -37.41 4.40 0.02
N VAL A 322 -37.24 3.43 0.93
CA VAL A 322 -37.91 2.13 0.84
C VAL A 322 -39.40 2.26 1.12
N HIS A 323 -39.80 3.10 2.06
CA HIS A 323 -41.19 3.38 2.34
C HIS A 323 -41.88 4.08 1.17
N ASN A 324 -41.16 4.97 0.48
CA ASN A 324 -41.67 5.60 -0.73
C ASN A 324 -41.86 4.59 -1.88
N ASN A 325 -40.90 3.71 -2.11
CA ASN A 325 -40.98 2.65 -3.13
C ASN A 325 -42.12 1.67 -2.83
N LEU A 326 -42.31 1.30 -1.55
CA LEU A 326 -43.40 0.46 -1.11
C LEU A 326 -44.77 1.14 -1.31
N GLY A 327 -44.86 2.43 -0.95
CA GLY A 327 -46.05 3.24 -1.16
C GLY A 327 -46.46 3.32 -2.64
N TRP A 328 -45.49 3.58 -3.52
CA TRP A 328 -45.72 3.55 -4.96
C TRP A 328 -46.19 2.18 -5.46
N THR A 329 -45.57 1.09 -5.00
CA THR A 329 -45.93 -0.26 -5.36
C THR A 329 -47.39 -0.57 -4.95
N TYR A 330 -47.80 -0.24 -3.72
CA TYR A 330 -49.16 -0.41 -3.25
C TYR A 330 -50.17 0.45 -4.03
N GLN A 331 -49.80 1.67 -4.39
CA GLN A 331 -50.64 2.56 -5.22
C GLN A 331 -50.93 1.93 -6.58
N VAL A 332 -49.92 1.35 -7.26
CA VAL A 332 -50.06 0.76 -8.58
C VAL A 332 -51.00 -0.45 -8.57
N ILE A 333 -50.98 -1.26 -7.50
CA ILE A 333 -51.85 -2.43 -7.36
C ILE A 333 -53.19 -2.13 -6.70
N GLY A 334 -53.51 -0.82 -6.46
CA GLY A 334 -54.79 -0.40 -5.90
C GLY A 334 -54.96 -0.57 -4.39
N ARG A 335 -53.90 -0.91 -3.66
CA ARG A 335 -53.88 -1.01 -2.18
C ARG A 335 -53.67 0.37 -1.55
N TYR A 336 -54.63 1.28 -1.73
CA TYR A 336 -54.49 2.68 -1.40
C TYR A 336 -54.30 2.98 0.09
N GLN A 337 -54.85 2.18 1.00
CA GLN A 337 -54.69 2.39 2.43
C GLN A 337 -53.23 2.14 2.86
N GLU A 338 -52.62 1.04 2.40
CA GLU A 338 -51.23 0.69 2.64
C GLU A 338 -50.28 1.68 1.95
N ALA A 339 -50.66 2.15 0.76
CA ALA A 339 -49.91 3.20 0.07
C ALA A 339 -49.80 4.48 0.91
N ILE A 340 -50.96 4.95 1.45
CA ILE A 340 -51.00 6.15 2.31
C ILE A 340 -50.17 5.95 3.57
N GLN A 341 -50.24 4.78 4.20
CA GLN A 341 -49.46 4.48 5.41
C GLN A 341 -47.97 4.51 5.11
N SER A 342 -47.54 3.89 4.02
CA SER A 342 -46.11 3.86 3.61
C SER A 342 -45.62 5.26 3.27
N CYS A 343 -46.37 6.06 2.53
CA CYS A 343 -45.98 7.46 2.22
C CYS A 343 -45.89 8.35 3.46
N LYS A 344 -46.82 8.18 4.43
CA LYS A 344 -46.76 8.89 5.72
C LYS A 344 -45.48 8.57 6.47
N GLU A 345 -45.06 7.32 6.48
CA GLU A 345 -43.82 6.91 7.12
C GLU A 345 -42.58 7.47 6.39
N ALA A 346 -42.56 7.47 5.06
CA ALA A 346 -41.53 8.11 4.29
C ALA A 346 -41.37 9.60 4.62
N ILE A 347 -42.51 10.33 4.69
CA ILE A 347 -42.51 11.78 5.05
C ILE A 347 -42.06 11.98 6.50
N ARG A 348 -42.46 11.09 7.43
CA ARG A 348 -42.03 11.16 8.84
C ARG A 348 -40.52 11.02 8.97
N LEU A 349 -39.93 10.12 8.20
CA LEU A 349 -38.48 9.85 8.23
C LEU A 349 -37.69 10.93 7.49
N LYS A 350 -38.24 11.48 6.41
CA LYS A 350 -37.61 12.54 5.61
C LYS A 350 -38.69 13.53 5.14
N PRO A 351 -38.88 14.62 5.91
CA PRO A 351 -39.96 15.60 5.64
C PRO A 351 -39.77 16.46 4.39
N ASP A 352 -38.53 16.50 3.80
CA ASP A 352 -38.13 17.42 2.71
C ASP A 352 -38.36 16.85 1.32
#